data_cca25dfa2175e4abab2c33c3da60d038
#
_entry.id   cca25dfa2175e4abab2c33c3da60d038
#
_cell.length_a   1.000
_cell.length_b   1.000
_cell.length_c   1.000
_cell.angle_alpha   90.00
_cell.angle_beta   90.00
_cell.angle_gamma   90.00
#
_symmetry.space_group_name_H-M   'P 1'
#
loop_
_entity.id
_entity.type
_entity.pdbx_description
1 polymer ?
#
loop_
_entity_poly.entity_id
_entity_poly.type
_entity_poly.pdbx_seq_one_letter_code
_entity_poly.pdbx_strand_id
1 'polypeptide(L)'
;MNWRNVKLILAREIRDQLRDRRTLFMIAVLPILLYPLLGMSFFQVTQFMSEHPIRVLVVGAPDIPQLPPLVKKDRFAANLFSEGETGDLLHVTSKPSIGDGQAAALDLLDLARDEMREAGYDMVISFPPDFAERFARFRQALASVRSGKASLDDAELKLPGVGIYPNLSQDASKAAYRRVADVLGNWREQIGRHNLEANGVPPVAANPFRINTQDVAEEGQHTAAVWSKILPFVLLIWALTGAFYPAIDLCAGEKERGTLETLLCSPAERLEIVWGKLLTVMLFSMATAILNLASLGITGSLVLNHLPNLGPPPTLAIVWLLLALLPV
;
A
#
# COMPACT_ATOMS: atom_id res chain seq x y z
N MET A 1 7.95 11.24 53.54
CA MET A 1 8.60 11.06 52.23
C MET A 1 9.65 12.13 52.01
N ASN A 2 10.92 11.73 51.94
CA ASN A 2 12.02 12.64 51.75
C ASN A 2 12.53 12.59 50.31
N TRP A 3 12.28 13.64 49.53
CA TRP A 3 12.71 13.75 48.14
C TRP A 3 14.22 13.57 47.92
N ARG A 4 15.02 13.82 48.92
CA ARG A 4 16.47 13.61 48.87
C ARG A 4 16.80 12.12 48.69
N ASN A 5 16.08 11.26 49.44
CA ASN A 5 16.24 9.79 49.34
C ASN A 5 15.78 9.29 47.96
N VAL A 6 14.62 9.77 47.47
CA VAL A 6 14.13 9.42 46.13
C VAL A 6 15.15 9.78 45.06
N LYS A 7 15.75 10.98 45.11
CA LYS A 7 16.79 11.40 44.14
C LYS A 7 18.06 10.55 44.23
N LEU A 8 18.47 10.14 45.43
CA LEU A 8 19.64 9.28 45.59
C LEU A 8 19.38 7.87 45.00
N ILE A 9 18.22 7.31 45.26
CA ILE A 9 17.80 6.02 44.68
C ILE A 9 17.74 6.14 43.17
N LEU A 10 17.06 7.15 42.64
CA LEU A 10 16.98 7.41 41.22
C LEU A 10 18.37 7.50 40.57
N ALA A 11 19.29 8.28 41.14
CA ALA A 11 20.63 8.46 40.61
C ALA A 11 21.45 7.16 40.63
N ARG A 12 21.24 6.33 41.65
CA ARG A 12 21.84 4.99 41.74
C ARG A 12 21.31 4.10 40.59
N GLU A 13 20.01 3.97 40.51
CA GLU A 13 19.35 3.10 39.51
C GLU A 13 19.70 3.50 38.08
N ILE A 14 19.70 4.81 37.77
CA ILE A 14 20.14 5.32 36.45
C ILE A 14 21.58 4.89 36.15
N ARG A 15 22.49 5.02 37.15
CA ARG A 15 23.88 4.64 36.95
C ARG A 15 24.06 3.15 36.75
N ASP A 16 23.27 2.33 37.43
CA ASP A 16 23.31 0.89 37.28
C ASP A 16 22.78 0.46 35.92
N GLN A 17 21.65 1.04 35.46
CA GLN A 17 21.12 0.81 34.13
C GLN A 17 22.04 1.27 33.00
N LEU A 18 22.73 2.41 33.16
CA LEU A 18 23.74 2.89 32.21
C LEU A 18 25.02 2.03 32.14
N ARG A 19 25.23 1.16 33.11
CA ARG A 19 26.32 0.16 33.07
C ARG A 19 25.92 -1.14 32.41
N ASP A 20 24.62 -1.43 32.33
CA ASP A 20 24.13 -2.62 31.66
C ASP A 20 24.12 -2.43 30.13
N ARG A 21 25.13 -3.06 29.48
CA ARG A 21 25.28 -2.99 28.04
C ARG A 21 24.11 -3.59 27.28
N ARG A 22 23.40 -4.58 27.86
CA ARG A 22 22.24 -5.21 27.20
C ARG A 22 21.06 -4.24 27.16
N THR A 23 20.77 -3.62 28.30
CA THR A 23 19.69 -2.63 28.40
C THR A 23 19.97 -1.43 27.50
N LEU A 24 21.21 -0.89 27.51
CA LEU A 24 21.61 0.20 26.62
C LEU A 24 21.49 -0.17 25.14
N PHE A 25 21.87 -1.38 24.76
CA PHE A 25 21.74 -1.84 23.39
C PHE A 25 20.27 -1.86 22.95
N MET A 26 19.38 -2.44 23.78
CA MET A 26 17.95 -2.54 23.47
C MET A 26 17.24 -1.18 23.43
N ILE A 27 17.64 -0.25 24.30
CA ILE A 27 17.00 1.06 24.45
C ILE A 27 17.52 2.07 23.42
N ALA A 28 18.82 2.06 23.12
CA ALA A 28 19.44 3.08 22.27
C ALA A 28 19.87 2.57 20.91
N VAL A 29 20.61 1.45 20.85
CA VAL A 29 21.22 1.00 19.59
C VAL A 29 20.19 0.35 18.67
N LEU A 30 19.35 -0.51 19.22
CA LEU A 30 18.37 -1.25 18.44
C LEU A 30 17.38 -0.34 17.69
N PRO A 31 16.78 0.69 18.31
CA PRO A 31 15.91 1.62 17.60
C PRO A 31 16.61 2.40 16.49
N ILE A 32 17.83 2.87 16.75
CA ILE A 32 18.61 3.65 15.79
C ILE A 32 18.93 2.81 14.53
N LEU A 33 19.20 1.52 14.68
CA LEU A 33 19.51 0.62 13.57
C LEU A 33 18.27 0.06 12.89
N LEU A 34 17.20 -0.22 13.64
CA LEU A 34 16.02 -0.93 13.15
C LEU A 34 15.28 -0.11 12.09
N TYR A 35 15.05 1.18 12.33
CA TYR A 35 14.29 2.02 11.40
C TYR A 35 14.99 2.24 10.05
N PRO A 36 16.29 2.56 9.97
CA PRO A 36 17.00 2.62 8.71
C PRO A 36 16.98 1.29 7.95
N LEU A 37 17.14 0.17 8.67
CA LEU A 37 17.09 -1.16 8.05
C LEU A 37 15.71 -1.50 7.50
N LEU A 38 14.66 -1.26 8.28
CA LEU A 38 13.27 -1.47 7.84
C LEU A 38 12.89 -0.51 6.70
N GLY A 39 13.28 0.76 6.81
CA GLY A 39 13.03 1.77 5.79
C GLY A 39 13.70 1.41 4.46
N MET A 40 14.96 0.98 4.50
CA MET A 40 15.69 0.55 3.32
C MET A 40 15.10 -0.73 2.71
N SER A 41 14.72 -1.70 3.55
CA SER A 41 14.03 -2.92 3.10
C SER A 41 12.68 -2.60 2.45
N PHE A 42 11.89 -1.71 3.06
CA PHE A 42 10.62 -1.27 2.50
C PHE A 42 10.81 -0.56 1.15
N PHE A 43 11.80 0.32 1.06
CA PHE A 43 12.15 1.00 -0.19
C PHE A 43 12.56 0.00 -1.29
N GLN A 44 13.41 -0.97 -0.99
CA GLN A 44 13.82 -2.01 -1.93
C GLN A 44 12.63 -2.85 -2.41
N VAL A 45 11.74 -3.25 -1.49
CA VAL A 45 10.52 -4.00 -1.86
C VAL A 45 9.61 -3.16 -2.75
N THR A 46 9.42 -1.88 -2.44
CA THR A 46 8.57 -0.99 -3.24
C THR A 46 9.17 -0.75 -4.63
N GLN A 47 10.46 -0.54 -4.71
CA GLN A 47 11.18 -0.38 -5.98
C GLN A 47 11.10 -1.67 -6.80
N PHE A 48 11.37 -2.81 -6.19
CA PHE A 48 11.24 -4.11 -6.83
C PHE A 48 9.84 -4.34 -7.40
N MET A 49 8.78 -4.01 -6.64
CA MET A 49 7.39 -4.12 -7.11
C MET A 49 7.05 -3.13 -8.23
N SER A 50 7.65 -1.93 -8.22
CA SER A 50 7.40 -0.91 -9.26
C SER A 50 8.14 -1.19 -10.56
N GLU A 51 9.29 -1.84 -10.52
CA GLU A 51 10.14 -2.14 -11.67
C GLU A 51 9.85 -3.52 -12.30
N HIS A 52 9.06 -4.37 -11.63
CA HIS A 52 8.75 -5.70 -12.18
C HIS A 52 7.82 -5.58 -13.38
N PRO A 53 8.23 -6.14 -14.54
CA PRO A 53 7.36 -6.18 -15.70
C PRO A 53 6.15 -7.07 -15.41
N ILE A 54 4.98 -6.53 -15.60
CA ILE A 54 3.70 -7.24 -15.45
C ILE A 54 3.46 -8.04 -16.72
N ARG A 55 3.28 -9.34 -16.58
CA ARG A 55 3.04 -10.26 -17.69
C ARG A 55 1.55 -10.54 -17.84
N VAL A 56 0.96 -10.05 -18.93
CA VAL A 56 -0.46 -10.21 -19.25
C VAL A 56 -0.62 -11.16 -20.41
N LEU A 57 -1.41 -12.20 -20.23
CA LEU A 57 -1.83 -13.09 -21.32
C LEU A 57 -3.16 -12.60 -21.89
N VAL A 58 -3.22 -12.37 -23.19
CA VAL A 58 -4.44 -12.03 -23.92
C VAL A 58 -4.82 -13.19 -24.84
N VAL A 59 -5.95 -13.82 -24.55
CA VAL A 59 -6.48 -14.94 -25.32
C VAL A 59 -7.57 -14.41 -26.25
N GLY A 60 -7.45 -14.68 -27.54
CA GLY A 60 -8.45 -14.30 -28.55
C GLY A 60 -8.54 -12.80 -28.81
N ALA A 61 -7.40 -12.06 -28.75
CA ALA A 61 -7.39 -10.63 -29.06
C ALA A 61 -8.10 -10.36 -30.42
N PRO A 62 -9.15 -9.51 -30.45
CA PRO A 62 -9.88 -9.29 -31.69
C PRO A 62 -9.08 -8.34 -32.60
N ASP A 63 -8.91 -8.74 -33.85
CA ASP A 63 -8.49 -7.85 -34.93
C ASP A 63 -9.74 -7.35 -35.64
N ILE A 64 -10.16 -6.12 -35.31
CA ILE A 64 -11.35 -5.53 -35.88
C ILE A 64 -10.92 -4.42 -36.84
N PRO A 65 -11.17 -4.58 -38.15
CA PRO A 65 -10.87 -3.56 -39.13
C PRO A 65 -11.49 -2.20 -38.75
N GLN A 66 -10.75 -1.12 -38.94
CA GLN A 66 -11.20 0.26 -38.69
C GLN A 66 -11.27 0.68 -37.18
N LEU A 67 -10.93 -0.21 -36.25
CA LEU A 67 -10.84 0.17 -34.84
C LEU A 67 -9.39 0.30 -34.36
N PRO A 68 -9.16 1.09 -33.32
CA PRO A 68 -7.82 1.16 -32.74
C PRO A 68 -7.43 -0.22 -32.20
N PRO A 69 -6.24 -0.74 -32.53
CA PRO A 69 -5.79 -2.04 -32.04
C PRO A 69 -5.57 -1.98 -30.53
N LEU A 70 -5.98 -3.03 -29.80
CA LEU A 70 -5.73 -3.15 -28.39
C LEU A 70 -4.24 -3.48 -28.12
N VAL A 71 -3.72 -4.44 -28.89
CA VAL A 71 -2.33 -4.92 -28.76
C VAL A 71 -1.56 -4.59 -30.02
N LYS A 72 -0.33 -4.10 -29.85
CA LYS A 72 0.59 -3.79 -30.94
C LYS A 72 2.00 -4.27 -30.54
N LYS A 73 2.54 -5.26 -31.27
CA LYS A 73 3.90 -5.80 -31.02
C LYS A 73 4.13 -6.16 -29.54
N ASP A 74 3.37 -7.09 -29.00
CA ASP A 74 3.48 -7.61 -27.61
C ASP A 74 3.35 -6.54 -26.50
N ARG A 75 2.69 -5.43 -26.80
CA ARG A 75 2.34 -4.36 -25.85
C ARG A 75 0.95 -3.83 -26.13
N PHE A 76 0.32 -3.24 -25.14
CA PHE A 76 -0.89 -2.46 -25.38
C PHE A 76 -0.54 -1.21 -26.20
N ALA A 77 -1.50 -0.75 -27.01
CA ALA A 77 -1.26 0.42 -27.86
C ALA A 77 -1.02 1.68 -26.99
N ALA A 78 -0.01 2.47 -27.35
CA ALA A 78 0.42 3.61 -26.54
C ALA A 78 -0.66 4.68 -26.32
N ASN A 79 -1.61 4.80 -27.25
CA ASN A 79 -2.74 5.74 -27.17
C ASN A 79 -3.81 5.33 -26.13
N LEU A 80 -3.65 4.18 -25.49
CA LEU A 80 -4.59 3.67 -24.48
C LEU A 80 -4.15 4.03 -23.04
N PHE A 81 -2.98 4.60 -22.87
CA PHE A 81 -2.46 5.05 -21.57
C PHE A 81 -2.78 6.51 -21.33
N SER A 82 -3.06 6.86 -20.07
CA SER A 82 -3.21 8.24 -19.63
C SER A 82 -1.86 8.97 -19.64
N GLU A 83 -1.86 10.31 -19.73
CA GLU A 83 -0.63 11.10 -19.66
C GLU A 83 0.15 10.79 -18.37
N GLY A 84 1.40 10.33 -18.53
CA GLY A 84 2.31 9.97 -17.43
C GLY A 84 2.39 8.48 -17.09
N GLU A 85 1.57 7.63 -17.67
CA GLU A 85 1.67 6.18 -17.51
C GLU A 85 2.53 5.55 -18.60
N THR A 86 3.60 4.90 -18.21
CA THR A 86 4.46 4.15 -19.13
C THR A 86 3.91 2.74 -19.34
N GLY A 87 3.46 2.44 -20.56
CA GLY A 87 3.07 1.10 -20.98
C GLY A 87 4.24 0.09 -21.01
N ASP A 88 5.46 0.54 -20.72
CA ASP A 88 6.68 -0.27 -20.79
C ASP A 88 6.71 -1.43 -19.78
N LEU A 89 5.98 -1.31 -18.69
CA LEU A 89 5.90 -2.35 -17.67
C LEU A 89 4.89 -3.46 -17.98
N LEU A 90 4.02 -3.27 -19.01
CA LEU A 90 3.00 -4.25 -19.38
C LEU A 90 3.47 -5.06 -20.60
N HIS A 91 3.96 -6.27 -20.36
CA HIS A 91 4.30 -7.23 -21.41
C HIS A 91 3.09 -8.09 -21.73
N VAL A 92 2.63 -8.01 -22.97
CA VAL A 92 1.44 -8.72 -23.45
C VAL A 92 1.88 -9.91 -24.30
N THR A 93 1.41 -11.09 -23.94
CA THR A 93 1.54 -12.26 -24.81
C THR A 93 0.16 -12.55 -25.37
N SER A 94 0.04 -12.67 -26.69
CA SER A 94 -1.23 -12.97 -27.36
C SER A 94 -1.28 -14.45 -27.75
N LYS A 95 -2.37 -15.14 -27.36
CA LYS A 95 -2.68 -16.51 -27.79
C LYS A 95 -4.00 -16.53 -28.58
N PRO A 96 -4.17 -17.45 -29.53
CA PRO A 96 -5.43 -17.60 -30.24
C PRO A 96 -6.56 -17.98 -29.27
N SER A 97 -7.81 -17.70 -29.65
CA SER A 97 -9.00 -18.06 -28.87
C SER A 97 -9.13 -19.58 -28.73
N ILE A 98 -9.57 -20.05 -27.58
CA ILE A 98 -9.74 -21.46 -27.25
C ILE A 98 -11.24 -21.79 -27.18
N GLY A 99 -11.68 -22.68 -28.08
CA GLY A 99 -12.95 -23.38 -28.00
C GLY A 99 -14.22 -22.59 -28.33
N ASP A 100 -15.20 -23.28 -28.90
CA ASP A 100 -16.56 -22.78 -29.15
C ASP A 100 -17.51 -23.21 -28.03
N GLY A 101 -18.19 -22.25 -27.38
CA GLY A 101 -19.40 -22.51 -26.60
C GLY A 101 -19.34 -22.18 -25.07
N GLN A 102 -20.49 -22.37 -24.43
CA GLN A 102 -20.72 -22.07 -23.00
C GLN A 102 -19.92 -22.97 -22.04
N ALA A 103 -19.43 -24.12 -22.45
CA ALA A 103 -18.49 -24.97 -21.71
C ALA A 103 -17.12 -24.29 -21.51
N ALA A 104 -16.77 -23.37 -22.41
CA ALA A 104 -15.51 -22.64 -22.39
C ALA A 104 -15.31 -21.71 -21.17
N ALA A 105 -16.33 -21.33 -20.44
CA ALA A 105 -16.16 -20.38 -19.32
C ALA A 105 -15.52 -21.02 -18.07
N LEU A 106 -15.84 -22.28 -17.78
CA LEU A 106 -15.20 -23.05 -16.71
C LEU A 106 -13.79 -23.47 -17.14
N ASP A 107 -13.64 -23.92 -18.39
CA ASP A 107 -12.35 -24.24 -18.97
C ASP A 107 -11.41 -23.03 -19.03
N LEU A 108 -11.95 -21.82 -19.27
CA LEU A 108 -11.16 -20.57 -19.27
C LEU A 108 -10.68 -20.16 -17.89
N LEU A 109 -11.46 -20.41 -16.84
CA LEU A 109 -11.02 -20.12 -15.47
C LEU A 109 -9.89 -21.05 -15.04
N ASP A 110 -10.01 -22.33 -15.38
CA ASP A 110 -8.97 -23.32 -15.07
C ASP A 110 -7.73 -23.08 -15.92
N LEU A 111 -7.89 -22.80 -17.19
CA LEU A 111 -6.78 -22.36 -18.07
C LEU A 111 -6.08 -21.12 -17.52
N ALA A 112 -6.86 -20.10 -17.09
CA ALA A 112 -6.27 -18.89 -16.53
C ALA A 112 -5.45 -19.19 -15.25
N ARG A 113 -5.94 -20.10 -14.41
CA ARG A 113 -5.22 -20.57 -13.23
C ARG A 113 -3.93 -21.30 -13.57
N ASP A 114 -3.98 -22.20 -14.54
CA ASP A 114 -2.84 -23.00 -14.96
C ASP A 114 -1.78 -22.11 -15.64
N GLU A 115 -2.18 -21.21 -16.53
CA GLU A 115 -1.27 -20.26 -17.18
C GLU A 115 -0.60 -19.30 -16.18
N MET A 116 -1.34 -18.85 -15.17
CA MET A 116 -0.78 -18.02 -14.11
C MET A 116 0.19 -18.80 -13.21
N ARG A 117 -0.10 -20.09 -12.98
CA ARG A 117 0.68 -20.95 -12.09
C ARG A 117 1.94 -21.51 -12.78
N GLU A 118 1.82 -21.96 -14.03
CA GLU A 118 2.89 -22.64 -14.76
C GLU A 118 3.75 -21.68 -15.59
N ALA A 119 3.11 -20.76 -16.31
CA ALA A 119 3.80 -19.80 -17.17
C ALA A 119 4.13 -18.47 -16.48
N GLY A 120 3.63 -18.25 -15.26
CA GLY A 120 3.96 -17.07 -14.43
C GLY A 120 3.38 -15.78 -14.98
N TYR A 121 2.18 -15.83 -15.57
CA TYR A 121 1.44 -14.60 -15.90
C TYR A 121 0.78 -14.01 -14.65
N ASP A 122 0.78 -12.69 -14.56
CA ASP A 122 0.15 -11.97 -13.47
C ASP A 122 -1.36 -11.83 -13.66
N MET A 123 -1.81 -11.90 -14.93
CA MET A 123 -3.22 -11.77 -15.28
C MET A 123 -3.52 -12.38 -16.67
N VAL A 124 -4.73 -12.86 -16.82
CA VAL A 124 -5.27 -13.35 -18.10
C VAL A 124 -6.47 -12.52 -18.52
N ILE A 125 -6.51 -12.12 -19.80
CA ILE A 125 -7.64 -11.47 -20.44
C ILE A 125 -8.15 -12.42 -21.51
N SER A 126 -9.46 -12.70 -21.56
CA SER A 126 -10.05 -13.56 -22.57
C SER A 126 -11.13 -12.83 -23.35
N PHE A 127 -11.02 -12.87 -24.67
CA PHE A 127 -12.04 -12.47 -25.59
C PHE A 127 -12.76 -13.72 -26.10
N PRO A 128 -14.10 -13.75 -26.12
CA PRO A 128 -14.83 -14.86 -26.70
C PRO A 128 -14.57 -14.97 -28.21
N PRO A 129 -14.55 -16.18 -28.79
CA PRO A 129 -14.23 -16.38 -30.21
C PRO A 129 -15.17 -15.65 -31.17
N ASP A 130 -16.40 -15.45 -30.74
CA ASP A 130 -17.45 -14.73 -31.50
C ASP A 130 -17.49 -13.21 -31.23
N PHE A 131 -16.47 -12.67 -30.52
CA PHE A 131 -16.41 -11.25 -30.14
C PHE A 131 -16.51 -10.32 -31.35
N ALA A 132 -15.70 -10.54 -32.37
CA ALA A 132 -15.67 -9.70 -33.57
C ALA A 132 -17.00 -9.76 -34.34
N GLU A 133 -17.61 -10.95 -34.42
CA GLU A 133 -18.92 -11.14 -35.09
C GLU A 133 -20.07 -10.46 -34.34
N ARG A 134 -20.17 -10.65 -33.02
CA ARG A 134 -21.16 -9.95 -32.17
C ARG A 134 -20.99 -8.45 -32.24
N PHE A 135 -19.75 -7.99 -32.22
CA PHE A 135 -19.48 -6.58 -32.32
C PHE A 135 -19.85 -5.99 -33.69
N ALA A 136 -19.60 -6.72 -34.77
CA ALA A 136 -20.03 -6.32 -36.10
C ALA A 136 -21.56 -6.26 -36.21
N ARG A 137 -22.32 -7.24 -35.68
CA ARG A 137 -23.77 -7.20 -35.58
C ARG A 137 -24.29 -6.00 -34.80
N PHE A 138 -23.64 -5.68 -33.68
CA PHE A 138 -23.95 -4.48 -32.89
C PHE A 138 -23.82 -3.20 -33.73
N ARG A 139 -22.70 -3.04 -34.47
CA ARG A 139 -22.49 -1.88 -35.34
C ARG A 139 -23.55 -1.80 -36.48
N GLN A 140 -23.93 -2.93 -37.04
CA GLN A 140 -25.01 -2.99 -38.06
C GLN A 140 -26.38 -2.60 -37.47
N ALA A 141 -26.68 -3.06 -36.25
CA ALA A 141 -27.91 -2.68 -35.55
C ALA A 141 -27.94 -1.16 -35.29
N LEU A 142 -26.85 -0.55 -34.83
CA LEU A 142 -26.75 0.90 -34.66
C LEU A 142 -27.02 1.66 -35.98
N ALA A 143 -26.45 1.19 -37.07
CA ALA A 143 -26.68 1.80 -38.41
C ALA A 143 -28.11 1.67 -38.87
N SER A 144 -28.81 0.54 -38.57
CA SER A 144 -30.21 0.32 -38.93
C SER A 144 -31.19 1.21 -38.14
N VAL A 145 -30.90 1.43 -36.86
CA VAL A 145 -31.65 2.37 -36.01
C VAL A 145 -31.53 3.80 -36.54
N ARG A 146 -30.32 4.22 -36.92
CA ARG A 146 -30.09 5.54 -37.55
C ARG A 146 -30.94 5.73 -38.83
N SER A 147 -31.11 4.68 -39.62
CA SER A 147 -31.92 4.73 -40.84
C SER A 147 -33.43 4.63 -40.60
N GLY A 148 -33.90 4.58 -39.36
CA GLY A 148 -35.29 4.47 -38.95
C GLY A 148 -35.93 3.10 -39.29
N LYS A 149 -35.11 2.09 -39.61
CA LYS A 149 -35.58 0.76 -40.02
C LYS A 149 -35.74 -0.23 -38.88
N ALA A 150 -35.19 0.07 -37.69
CA ALA A 150 -35.27 -0.78 -36.51
C ALA A 150 -35.40 0.04 -35.23
N SER A 151 -36.05 -0.51 -34.21
CA SER A 151 -36.03 -0.01 -32.83
C SER A 151 -34.96 -0.78 -32.09
N LEU A 152 -34.25 -0.07 -31.20
CA LEU A 152 -33.29 -0.72 -30.28
C LEU A 152 -34.07 -1.50 -29.22
N ASP A 153 -34.24 -2.81 -29.46
CA ASP A 153 -34.71 -3.69 -28.41
C ASP A 153 -33.48 -4.29 -27.68
N ASP A 154 -33.43 -4.15 -26.36
CA ASP A 154 -32.30 -4.59 -25.52
C ASP A 154 -31.99 -6.08 -25.67
N ALA A 155 -32.97 -6.88 -26.12
CA ALA A 155 -32.80 -8.31 -26.33
C ALA A 155 -31.93 -8.66 -27.56
N GLU A 156 -31.83 -7.78 -28.57
CA GLU A 156 -31.03 -8.00 -29.78
C GLU A 156 -29.58 -7.49 -29.63
N LEU A 157 -29.32 -6.66 -28.63
CA LEU A 157 -28.01 -6.02 -28.38
C LEU A 157 -27.19 -6.75 -27.33
N LYS A 158 -27.03 -8.07 -27.42
CA LYS A 158 -26.08 -8.80 -26.57
C LYS A 158 -24.67 -8.38 -26.90
N LEU A 159 -24.16 -7.36 -26.14
CA LEU A 159 -22.80 -6.93 -26.26
C LEU A 159 -21.84 -8.07 -25.86
N PRO A 160 -20.73 -8.24 -26.61
CA PRO A 160 -19.74 -9.23 -26.24
C PRO A 160 -19.05 -8.81 -24.95
N GLY A 161 -18.89 -9.73 -24.00
CA GLY A 161 -18.16 -9.50 -22.75
C GLY A 161 -16.68 -9.87 -22.89
N VAL A 162 -15.82 -9.17 -22.18
CA VAL A 162 -14.41 -9.49 -22.04
C VAL A 162 -14.18 -10.03 -20.63
N GLY A 163 -13.57 -11.20 -20.52
CA GLY A 163 -13.20 -11.80 -19.23
C GLY A 163 -11.85 -11.28 -18.77
N ILE A 164 -11.77 -10.87 -17.50
CA ILE A 164 -10.50 -10.49 -16.84
C ILE A 164 -10.33 -11.42 -15.65
N TYR A 165 -9.22 -12.14 -15.59
CA TYR A 165 -8.92 -13.14 -14.57
C TYR A 165 -7.66 -12.75 -13.80
N PRO A 166 -7.77 -11.91 -12.75
CA PRO A 166 -6.66 -11.58 -11.87
C PRO A 166 -6.56 -12.55 -10.70
N ASN A 167 -5.37 -12.71 -10.14
CA ASN A 167 -5.19 -13.34 -8.84
C ASN A 167 -5.12 -12.26 -7.75
N LEU A 168 -6.26 -11.90 -7.19
CA LEU A 168 -6.36 -10.83 -6.19
C LEU A 168 -5.69 -11.13 -4.83
N SER A 169 -5.14 -12.33 -4.65
CA SER A 169 -4.31 -12.63 -3.47
C SER A 169 -2.88 -12.10 -3.60
N GLN A 170 -2.42 -11.80 -4.81
CA GLN A 170 -1.09 -11.29 -5.11
C GLN A 170 -1.13 -9.78 -5.42
N ASP A 171 -0.25 -9.01 -4.80
CA ASP A 171 -0.23 -7.56 -4.96
C ASP A 171 0.20 -7.12 -6.38
N ALA A 172 1.09 -7.88 -7.02
CA ALA A 172 1.46 -7.68 -8.42
C ALA A 172 0.23 -7.80 -9.35
N SER A 173 -0.59 -8.84 -9.16
CA SER A 173 -1.80 -9.05 -9.93
C SER A 173 -2.89 -8.00 -9.66
N LYS A 174 -2.99 -7.47 -8.43
CA LYS A 174 -3.88 -6.33 -8.12
C LYS A 174 -3.44 -5.06 -8.87
N ALA A 175 -2.14 -4.79 -8.89
CA ALA A 175 -1.59 -3.64 -9.62
C ALA A 175 -1.81 -3.80 -11.14
N ALA A 176 -1.59 -5.02 -11.66
CA ALA A 176 -1.87 -5.40 -13.04
C ALA A 176 -3.34 -5.16 -13.40
N TYR A 177 -4.27 -5.63 -12.54
CA TYR A 177 -5.70 -5.48 -12.75
C TYR A 177 -6.13 -4.02 -12.90
N ARG A 178 -5.65 -3.12 -12.03
CA ARG A 178 -5.99 -1.70 -12.12
C ARG A 178 -5.53 -1.11 -13.45
N ARG A 179 -4.25 -1.29 -13.79
CA ARG A 179 -3.68 -0.74 -15.04
C ARG A 179 -4.38 -1.29 -16.29
N VAL A 180 -4.65 -2.58 -16.32
CA VAL A 180 -5.33 -3.21 -17.47
C VAL A 180 -6.80 -2.82 -17.54
N ALA A 181 -7.48 -2.67 -16.42
CA ALA A 181 -8.86 -2.18 -16.38
C ALA A 181 -8.95 -0.76 -16.97
N ASP A 182 -7.97 0.11 -16.67
CA ASP A 182 -7.88 1.46 -17.23
C ASP A 182 -7.62 1.41 -18.75
N VAL A 183 -6.67 0.58 -19.20
CA VAL A 183 -6.38 0.38 -20.64
C VAL A 183 -7.61 -0.12 -21.40
N LEU A 184 -8.30 -1.13 -20.86
CA LEU A 184 -9.55 -1.66 -21.48
C LEU A 184 -10.67 -0.63 -21.42
N GLY A 185 -10.75 0.15 -20.36
CA GLY A 185 -11.69 1.27 -20.23
C GLY A 185 -11.47 2.32 -21.31
N ASN A 186 -10.23 2.76 -21.50
CA ASN A 186 -9.83 3.71 -22.52
C ASN A 186 -10.07 3.15 -23.96
N TRP A 187 -9.76 1.87 -24.16
CA TRP A 187 -10.05 1.21 -25.43
C TRP A 187 -11.54 1.18 -25.73
N ARG A 188 -12.37 0.82 -24.76
CA ARG A 188 -13.83 0.84 -24.87
C ARG A 188 -14.35 2.24 -25.20
N GLU A 189 -13.79 3.27 -24.56
CA GLU A 189 -14.18 4.66 -24.82
C GLU A 189 -13.80 5.11 -26.24
N GLN A 190 -12.60 4.75 -26.72
CA GLN A 190 -12.19 5.05 -28.09
C GLN A 190 -13.09 4.36 -29.12
N ILE A 191 -13.46 3.10 -28.88
CA ILE A 191 -14.43 2.39 -29.72
C ILE A 191 -15.81 3.09 -29.71
N GLY A 192 -16.25 3.49 -28.52
CA GLY A 192 -17.52 4.21 -28.35
C GLY A 192 -17.54 5.53 -29.13
N ARG A 193 -16.48 6.34 -29.02
CA ARG A 193 -16.32 7.57 -29.77
C ARG A 193 -16.36 7.32 -31.29
N HIS A 194 -15.61 6.33 -31.76
CA HIS A 194 -15.56 5.98 -33.16
C HIS A 194 -16.97 5.54 -33.69
N ASN A 195 -17.70 4.76 -32.90
CA ASN A 195 -19.07 4.35 -33.27
C ASN A 195 -20.03 5.54 -33.33
N LEU A 196 -19.93 6.50 -32.43
CA LEU A 196 -20.73 7.73 -32.44
C LEU A 196 -20.42 8.57 -33.68
N GLU A 197 -19.15 8.80 -33.99
CA GLU A 197 -18.70 9.53 -35.17
C GLU A 197 -19.19 8.86 -36.48
N ALA A 198 -19.04 7.55 -36.60
CA ALA A 198 -19.51 6.78 -37.76
C ALA A 198 -21.02 6.87 -37.95
N ASN A 199 -21.79 7.10 -36.89
CA ASN A 199 -23.21 7.31 -36.94
C ASN A 199 -23.66 8.77 -36.99
N GLY A 200 -22.72 9.72 -37.14
CA GLY A 200 -22.98 11.15 -37.26
C GLY A 200 -23.44 11.80 -35.95
N VAL A 201 -23.17 11.15 -34.81
CA VAL A 201 -23.42 11.70 -33.47
C VAL A 201 -22.09 12.24 -32.94
N PRO A 202 -22.01 13.51 -32.54
CA PRO A 202 -20.78 14.06 -31.97
C PRO A 202 -20.38 13.27 -30.70
N PRO A 203 -19.11 12.88 -30.53
CA PRO A 203 -18.63 12.13 -29.35
C PRO A 203 -18.94 12.83 -28.01
N VAL A 204 -19.03 14.17 -28.03
CA VAL A 204 -19.39 14.96 -26.84
C VAL A 204 -20.80 14.63 -26.32
N ALA A 205 -21.65 14.05 -27.12
CA ALA A 205 -23.01 13.62 -26.70
C ALA A 205 -22.95 12.47 -25.66
N ALA A 206 -21.92 11.64 -25.69
CA ALA A 206 -21.74 10.58 -24.70
C ALA A 206 -21.29 11.12 -23.33
N ASN A 207 -20.60 12.28 -23.33
CA ASN A 207 -20.09 12.92 -22.13
C ASN A 207 -20.55 14.39 -22.08
N PRO A 208 -21.82 14.65 -21.71
CA PRO A 208 -22.44 15.97 -21.80
C PRO A 208 -21.85 17.01 -20.83
N PHE A 209 -21.09 16.57 -19.85
CA PHE A 209 -20.37 17.42 -18.92
C PHE A 209 -19.01 16.81 -18.54
N ARG A 210 -18.10 17.65 -18.13
CA ARG A 210 -16.79 17.22 -17.60
C ARG A 210 -16.85 17.20 -16.09
N ILE A 211 -16.37 16.11 -15.49
CA ILE A 211 -16.17 16.01 -14.05
C ILE A 211 -14.74 16.51 -13.77
N ASN A 212 -14.64 17.68 -13.17
CA ASN A 212 -13.36 18.22 -12.71
C ASN A 212 -13.22 17.92 -11.23
N THR A 213 -12.36 16.98 -10.89
CA THR A 213 -12.02 16.68 -9.50
C THR A 213 -10.83 17.55 -9.12
N GLN A 214 -11.03 18.40 -8.13
CA GLN A 214 -9.96 19.17 -7.50
C GLN A 214 -9.83 18.70 -6.08
N ASP A 215 -8.63 18.28 -5.73
CA ASP A 215 -8.32 17.98 -4.33
C ASP A 215 -8.21 19.30 -3.58
N VAL A 216 -9.03 19.47 -2.54
CA VAL A 216 -9.04 20.66 -1.69
C VAL A 216 -8.20 20.48 -0.43
N ALA A 217 -7.54 19.33 -0.27
CA ALA A 217 -6.64 19.09 0.83
C ALA A 217 -5.39 19.99 0.69
N GLU A 218 -5.05 20.68 1.76
CA GLU A 218 -3.81 21.46 1.83
C GLU A 218 -2.59 20.53 1.79
N GLU A 219 -1.46 21.05 1.30
CA GLU A 219 -0.18 20.34 1.33
C GLU A 219 0.12 19.84 2.76
N GLY A 220 0.25 18.54 2.91
CA GLY A 220 0.51 17.91 4.20
C GLY A 220 -0.72 17.31 4.91
N GLN A 221 -1.96 17.64 4.54
CA GLN A 221 -3.13 17.01 5.17
C GLN A 221 -3.20 15.51 4.91
N HIS A 222 -2.88 15.05 3.71
CA HIS A 222 -2.77 13.61 3.39
C HIS A 222 -1.72 12.93 4.25
N THR A 223 -0.56 13.54 4.35
CA THR A 223 0.55 13.09 5.19
C THR A 223 0.14 13.05 6.66
N ALA A 224 -0.47 14.13 7.16
CA ALA A 224 -0.96 14.20 8.54
C ALA A 224 -2.02 13.14 8.84
N ALA A 225 -2.93 12.85 7.90
CA ALA A 225 -3.96 11.83 8.07
C ALA A 225 -3.39 10.42 8.19
N VAL A 226 -2.31 10.10 7.47
CA VAL A 226 -1.60 8.82 7.59
C VAL A 226 -0.86 8.75 8.92
N TRP A 227 -0.06 9.76 9.22
CA TRP A 227 0.77 9.78 10.43
C TRP A 227 -0.05 9.83 11.73
N SER A 228 -1.19 10.51 11.74
CA SER A 228 -2.08 10.56 12.91
C SER A 228 -2.59 9.19 13.34
N LYS A 229 -2.68 8.23 12.43
CA LYS A 229 -3.12 6.86 12.72
C LYS A 229 -1.97 5.96 13.18
N ILE A 230 -0.78 6.15 12.63
CA ILE A 230 0.38 5.27 12.84
C ILE A 230 1.20 5.70 14.05
N LEU A 231 1.49 7.02 14.17
CA LEU A 231 2.40 7.54 15.19
C LEU A 231 1.98 7.21 16.62
N PRO A 232 0.71 7.39 17.07
CA PRO A 232 0.33 7.08 18.44
C PRO A 232 0.55 5.61 18.80
N PHE A 233 0.25 4.71 17.87
CA PHE A 233 0.41 3.28 18.06
C PHE A 233 1.89 2.88 18.17
N VAL A 234 2.72 3.37 17.26
CA VAL A 234 4.16 3.13 17.25
C VAL A 234 4.81 3.66 18.54
N LEU A 235 4.46 4.88 18.94
CA LEU A 235 4.99 5.50 20.15
C LEU A 235 4.59 4.74 21.41
N LEU A 236 3.33 4.29 21.51
CA LEU A 236 2.85 3.51 22.64
C LEU A 236 3.64 2.19 22.78
N ILE A 237 3.81 1.46 21.68
CA ILE A 237 4.57 0.20 21.70
C ILE A 237 6.00 0.44 22.15
N TRP A 238 6.67 1.48 21.64
CA TRP A 238 8.05 1.73 21.99
C TRP A 238 8.23 2.31 23.41
N ALA A 239 7.30 3.12 23.88
CA ALA A 239 7.28 3.57 25.26
C ALA A 239 7.13 2.37 26.22
N LEU A 240 6.22 1.47 25.90
CA LEU A 240 6.01 0.24 26.68
C LEU A 240 7.25 -0.66 26.65
N THR A 241 7.86 -0.86 25.47
CA THR A 241 9.10 -1.65 25.34
C THR A 241 10.26 -1.03 26.11
N GLY A 242 10.40 0.30 26.06
CA GLY A 242 11.40 1.06 26.79
C GLY A 242 11.23 1.01 28.31
N ALA A 243 9.99 0.86 28.80
CA ALA A 243 9.69 0.67 30.21
C ALA A 243 9.94 -0.77 30.67
N PHE A 244 9.66 -1.75 29.81
CA PHE A 244 9.60 -3.17 30.17
C PHE A 244 10.96 -3.72 30.63
N TYR A 245 12.02 -3.47 29.90
CA TYR A 245 13.36 -3.96 30.25
C TYR A 245 13.90 -3.37 31.55
N PRO A 246 13.90 -2.04 31.76
CA PRO A 246 14.31 -1.47 33.05
C PRO A 246 13.42 -1.94 34.21
N ALA A 247 12.12 -2.08 34.01
CA ALA A 247 11.21 -2.53 35.08
C ALA A 247 11.52 -3.97 35.53
N ILE A 248 11.82 -4.87 34.59
CA ILE A 248 12.20 -6.25 34.91
C ILE A 248 13.52 -6.28 35.66
N ASP A 249 14.56 -5.58 35.19
CA ASP A 249 15.88 -5.59 35.82
C ASP A 249 15.84 -4.95 37.23
N LEU A 250 15.11 -3.86 37.36
CA LEU A 250 14.95 -3.15 38.65
C LEU A 250 14.17 -3.94 39.71
N CYS A 251 13.29 -4.86 39.28
CA CYS A 251 12.45 -5.65 40.21
C CYS A 251 12.94 -7.09 40.32
N ALA A 252 12.99 -7.82 39.20
CA ALA A 252 13.38 -9.23 39.18
C ALA A 252 14.90 -9.40 39.27
N GLY A 253 15.67 -8.56 38.62
CA GLY A 253 17.15 -8.59 38.64
C GLY A 253 17.71 -8.35 40.03
N GLU A 254 17.15 -7.41 40.79
CA GLU A 254 17.59 -7.20 42.19
C GLU A 254 17.23 -8.37 43.09
N LYS A 255 16.06 -8.99 42.87
CA LYS A 255 15.66 -10.18 43.64
C LYS A 255 16.60 -11.35 43.37
N GLU A 256 16.95 -11.60 42.12
CA GLU A 256 17.89 -12.66 41.73
C GLU A 256 19.32 -12.42 42.28
N ARG A 257 19.74 -11.16 42.31
CA ARG A 257 21.07 -10.77 42.85
C ARG A 257 21.10 -10.68 44.37
N GLY A 258 19.97 -10.83 45.08
CA GLY A 258 19.90 -10.67 46.56
C GLY A 258 20.10 -9.24 47.07
N THR A 259 20.12 -8.25 46.17
CA THR A 259 20.35 -6.84 46.51
C THR A 259 19.10 -6.13 47.03
N LEU A 260 17.93 -6.68 46.74
CA LEU A 260 16.65 -6.16 47.20
C LEU A 260 16.56 -6.13 48.73
N GLU A 261 17.04 -7.18 49.39
CA GLU A 261 17.06 -7.25 50.87
C GLU A 261 17.92 -6.17 51.48
N THR A 262 19.10 -5.91 50.89
CA THR A 262 19.98 -4.84 51.31
C THR A 262 19.34 -3.47 51.17
N LEU A 263 18.59 -3.26 50.08
CA LEU A 263 17.85 -2.01 49.83
C LEU A 263 16.72 -1.82 50.83
N LEU A 264 16.00 -2.87 51.19
CA LEU A 264 14.92 -2.85 52.18
C LEU A 264 15.44 -2.64 53.64
N CYS A 265 16.69 -2.96 53.91
CA CYS A 265 17.33 -2.67 55.20
C CYS A 265 17.87 -1.22 55.28
N SER A 266 17.82 -0.44 54.20
CA SER A 266 18.21 0.97 54.19
C SER A 266 17.24 1.85 55.02
N PRO A 267 17.67 3.01 55.52
CA PRO A 267 16.82 3.92 56.29
C PRO A 267 15.76 4.65 55.43
N ALA A 268 15.60 4.28 54.14
CA ALA A 268 14.60 4.84 53.26
C ALA A 268 13.25 4.19 53.48
N GLU A 269 12.19 5.00 53.39
CA GLU A 269 10.80 4.49 53.41
C GLU A 269 10.52 3.67 52.14
N ARG A 270 9.70 2.63 52.26
CA ARG A 270 9.31 1.77 51.12
C ARG A 270 8.75 2.57 49.95
N LEU A 271 7.95 3.61 50.23
CA LEU A 271 7.37 4.51 49.24
C LEU A 271 8.47 5.30 48.49
N GLU A 272 9.55 5.71 49.16
CA GLU A 272 10.69 6.42 48.56
C GLU A 272 11.43 5.51 47.57
N ILE A 273 11.56 4.23 47.90
CA ILE A 273 12.17 3.22 47.04
C ILE A 273 11.30 2.99 45.77
N VAL A 274 9.99 2.84 45.96
CA VAL A 274 9.06 2.67 44.83
C VAL A 274 9.09 3.85 43.88
N TRP A 275 9.03 5.09 44.41
CA TRP A 275 9.14 6.30 43.61
C TRP A 275 10.46 6.44 42.87
N GLY A 276 11.58 6.09 43.51
CA GLY A 276 12.90 6.10 42.86
C GLY A 276 12.93 5.17 41.64
N LYS A 277 12.45 3.93 41.82
CA LYS A 277 12.38 2.93 40.74
C LYS A 277 11.39 3.33 39.62
N LEU A 278 10.19 3.79 40.00
CA LEU A 278 9.21 4.25 39.03
C LEU A 278 9.74 5.38 38.15
N LEU A 279 10.35 6.40 38.76
CA LEU A 279 10.96 7.52 38.02
C LEU A 279 12.09 7.06 37.09
N THR A 280 12.84 6.03 37.49
CA THR A 280 13.88 5.44 36.62
C THR A 280 13.24 4.81 35.37
N VAL A 281 12.21 3.97 35.55
CA VAL A 281 11.49 3.33 34.43
C VAL A 281 10.89 4.38 33.50
N MET A 282 10.23 5.40 34.05
CA MET A 282 9.68 6.51 33.26
C MET A 282 10.74 7.25 32.45
N LEU A 283 11.90 7.52 33.04
CA LEU A 283 13.00 8.21 32.36
C LEU A 283 13.54 7.40 31.17
N PHE A 284 13.75 6.09 31.35
CA PHE A 284 14.23 5.22 30.30
C PHE A 284 13.17 5.00 29.21
N SER A 285 11.89 4.87 29.56
CA SER A 285 10.78 4.81 28.62
C SER A 285 10.72 6.06 27.74
N MET A 286 10.82 7.23 28.35
CA MET A 286 10.81 8.51 27.64
C MET A 286 12.06 8.66 26.74
N ALA A 287 13.24 8.31 27.22
CA ALA A 287 14.45 8.33 26.42
C ALA A 287 14.36 7.42 25.19
N THR A 288 13.80 6.21 25.37
CA THR A 288 13.56 5.26 24.28
C THR A 288 12.59 5.82 23.26
N ALA A 289 11.48 6.41 23.69
CA ALA A 289 10.49 7.02 22.80
C ALA A 289 11.10 8.18 21.99
N ILE A 290 11.90 9.03 22.60
CA ILE A 290 12.59 10.14 21.91
C ILE A 290 13.59 9.61 20.88
N LEU A 291 14.41 8.62 21.24
CA LEU A 291 15.37 8.02 20.31
C LEU A 291 14.68 7.36 19.11
N ASN A 292 13.57 6.67 19.35
CA ASN A 292 12.76 6.06 18.29
C ASN A 292 12.17 7.11 17.34
N LEU A 293 11.64 8.20 17.89
CA LEU A 293 11.12 9.30 17.08
C LEU A 293 12.20 9.98 16.25
N ALA A 294 13.38 10.21 16.84
CA ALA A 294 14.49 10.78 16.10
C ALA A 294 14.95 9.86 14.97
N SER A 295 15.09 8.56 15.23
CA SER A 295 15.46 7.57 14.22
C SER A 295 14.40 7.45 13.11
N LEU A 296 13.11 7.42 13.47
CA LEU A 296 12.00 7.40 12.53
C LEU A 296 11.98 8.68 11.67
N GLY A 297 12.21 9.84 12.28
CA GLY A 297 12.29 11.12 11.58
C GLY A 297 13.44 11.18 10.57
N ILE A 298 14.64 10.73 10.97
CA ILE A 298 15.80 10.67 10.08
C ILE A 298 15.55 9.67 8.94
N THR A 299 15.10 8.47 9.24
CA THR A 299 14.79 7.45 8.23
C THR A 299 13.67 7.90 7.31
N GLY A 300 12.60 8.50 7.89
CA GLY A 300 11.51 9.07 7.14
C GLY A 300 11.96 10.13 6.15
N SER A 301 12.81 11.08 6.58
CA SER A 301 13.32 12.12 5.68
C SER A 301 14.18 11.57 4.53
N LEU A 302 14.93 10.49 4.77
CA LEU A 302 15.77 9.87 3.74
C LEU A 302 14.98 9.02 2.75
N VAL A 303 14.02 8.21 3.24
CA VAL A 303 13.26 7.26 2.43
C VAL A 303 12.07 7.93 1.76
N LEU A 304 11.36 8.81 2.47
CA LEU A 304 10.12 9.42 1.98
C LEU A 304 10.36 10.51 0.94
N ASN A 305 11.54 11.13 0.89
CA ASN A 305 11.90 12.02 -0.21
C ASN A 305 11.89 11.32 -1.59
N HIS A 306 11.91 9.99 -1.60
CA HIS A 306 11.84 9.17 -2.81
C HIS A 306 10.43 8.61 -3.08
N LEU A 307 9.46 8.85 -2.19
CA LEU A 307 8.06 8.42 -2.32
C LEU A 307 7.17 9.66 -2.48
N PRO A 308 6.59 9.91 -3.67
CA PRO A 308 5.92 11.16 -3.99
C PRO A 308 4.65 11.46 -3.16
N ASN A 309 4.15 10.50 -2.36
CA ASN A 309 2.87 10.63 -1.65
C ASN A 309 2.96 10.57 -0.11
N LEU A 310 4.13 10.38 0.47
CA LEU A 310 4.32 10.37 1.93
C LEU A 310 5.38 11.41 2.33
N GLY A 311 4.94 12.56 2.77
CA GLY A 311 5.83 13.57 3.35
C GLY A 311 6.33 13.21 4.76
N PRO A 312 7.33 13.95 5.30
CA PRO A 312 7.87 13.72 6.64
C PRO A 312 6.79 13.90 7.71
N PRO A 313 6.91 13.22 8.86
CA PRO A 313 5.93 13.35 9.94
C PRO A 313 5.86 14.80 10.45
N PRO A 314 4.67 15.31 10.78
CA PRO A 314 4.48 16.68 11.21
C PRO A 314 5.18 16.90 12.57
N THR A 315 6.17 17.78 12.62
CA THR A 315 7.01 18.04 13.80
C THR A 315 6.22 18.49 15.03
N LEU A 316 5.17 19.29 14.85
CA LEU A 316 4.28 19.72 15.94
C LEU A 316 3.51 18.55 16.57
N ALA A 317 3.02 17.60 15.77
CA ALA A 317 2.33 16.42 16.28
C ALA A 317 3.25 15.55 17.12
N ILE A 318 4.52 15.45 16.75
CA ILE A 318 5.56 14.73 17.51
C ILE A 318 5.74 15.35 18.90
N VAL A 319 5.83 16.70 18.98
CA VAL A 319 5.99 17.40 20.24
C VAL A 319 4.77 17.18 21.15
N TRP A 320 3.56 17.26 20.63
CA TRP A 320 2.33 17.03 21.40
C TRP A 320 2.23 15.58 21.90
N LEU A 321 2.62 14.62 21.07
CA LEU A 321 2.63 13.21 21.44
C LEU A 321 3.66 12.90 22.51
N LEU A 322 4.84 13.52 22.45
CA LEU A 322 5.85 13.41 23.52
C LEU A 322 5.35 13.97 24.84
N LEU A 323 4.64 15.13 24.80
CA LEU A 323 4.01 15.70 25.98
C LEU A 323 2.91 14.81 26.54
N ALA A 324 2.14 14.15 25.69
CA ALA A 324 1.07 13.22 26.10
C ALA A 324 1.62 11.91 26.70
N LEU A 325 2.83 11.48 26.32
CA LEU A 325 3.49 10.29 26.88
C LEU A 325 4.17 10.55 28.24
N LEU A 326 4.35 11.81 28.62
CA LEU A 326 4.96 12.18 29.92
C LEU A 326 4.22 11.59 31.14
N PRO A 327 2.87 11.51 31.20
CA PRO A 327 2.17 10.95 32.35
C PRO A 327 1.97 9.42 32.29
N VAL A 328 2.28 8.74 31.19
CA VAL A 328 2.14 7.28 31.02
C VAL A 328 3.40 6.57 31.46
#